data_d309e4c3eec52f7564506fc94881a442
#
_entry.id   d309e4c3eec52f7564506fc94881a442
#
_cell.length_a   1.000
_cell.length_b   1.000
_cell.length_c   1.000
_cell.angle_alpha   90.00
_cell.angle_beta   90.00
_cell.angle_gamma   90.00
#
_symmetry.space_group_name_H-M   'P 1'
#
loop_
_entity.id
_entity.type
_entity.pdbx_description
1 polymer ?
#
loop_
_entity_poly.entity_id
_entity_poly.type
_entity_poly.pdbx_seq_one_letter_code
_entity_poly.pdbx_strand_id
1 'polypeptide(L)'
;MRKTFSTTLFLLFSVFLILPLSAETIVLLHSNDTHGIYKPYKMKLNGGDRLIGGMEATSHYINSLRDKEENVLLIDLGDLMTGTMAAELEYEGVTGGAMIEFLNRMKCDLWCLGNHDFDLGKNNALSLVKLAKFPTVMANIEYKETGKPFPVKPYQVLTIQGTRVGFVGVMEENFLVEVQRESINGLDVFPVVTTLQSKIPELDKDSDLIVVLYHGGFPEGIEIAKNVTGIDIVLVASDDGRFEVVDGVLVQSTFGHQKTLGYVKVEVENDRVVDYENKQVWLWADEELKPSPEIISLIKEVDEALGSEYAKVIGKAAREHFRNGKTVENPLGNWMTDAMRWETKAEIGFHNSGGIRDDIRAGPITKNDIFHVSPFRNTLVVFKLTGNQIKELLEHDVEKDWDRLQVSGLRYKHYPKGAKPLGERIDFVGINGEILVKEGKVLHPDKVYTAVSNNYLVGQAKDKYFGFAVTESENTSVLINKVLIAWLEKHKLLDYKVEGRIVKIED
;
A
#
# COMPACT_ATOMS: atom_id res chain seq x y z
N MET A 1 -10.37 -89.99 -42.53
CA MET A 1 -10.78 -88.54 -42.65
C MET A 1 -10.51 -87.82 -41.34
N ARG A 2 -9.39 -87.05 -41.22
CA ARG A 2 -9.08 -86.23 -40.06
C ARG A 2 -9.30 -84.76 -40.47
N LYS A 3 -10.25 -84.08 -39.83
CA LYS A 3 -10.48 -82.65 -40.01
C LYS A 3 -9.56 -81.87 -39.06
N THR A 4 -8.64 -81.15 -39.63
CA THR A 4 -7.83 -80.17 -38.89
C THR A 4 -8.61 -78.84 -38.72
N PHE A 5 -8.87 -78.43 -37.47
CA PHE A 5 -9.38 -77.07 -37.15
C PHE A 5 -8.19 -76.12 -37.01
N SER A 6 -8.16 -75.14 -37.84
CA SER A 6 -7.20 -74.01 -37.75
C SER A 6 -7.85 -72.94 -36.93
N THR A 7 -7.28 -72.59 -35.74
CA THR A 7 -7.72 -71.55 -34.85
C THR A 7 -6.90 -70.29 -35.21
N THR A 8 -7.49 -69.33 -35.90
CA THR A 8 -6.87 -68.06 -36.17
C THR A 8 -7.04 -67.16 -34.94
N LEU A 9 -5.94 -66.80 -34.27
CA LEU A 9 -5.89 -65.93 -33.13
C LEU A 9 -5.83 -64.48 -33.63
N PHE A 10 -6.92 -63.69 -33.48
CA PHE A 10 -6.95 -62.24 -33.72
C PHE A 10 -6.34 -61.50 -32.55
N LEU A 11 -5.14 -61.00 -32.69
CA LEU A 11 -4.56 -60.04 -31.75
C LEU A 11 -5.20 -58.66 -32.01
N LEU A 12 -6.07 -58.19 -31.13
CA LEU A 12 -6.51 -56.79 -31.11
C LEU A 12 -5.38 -55.93 -30.51
N PHE A 13 -4.68 -55.20 -31.37
CA PHE A 13 -3.78 -54.11 -30.96
C PHE A 13 -4.64 -52.92 -30.60
N SER A 14 -4.86 -52.67 -29.30
CA SER A 14 -5.42 -51.40 -28.80
C SER A 14 -4.36 -50.34 -28.96
N VAL A 15 -4.44 -49.54 -30.01
CA VAL A 15 -3.66 -48.30 -30.13
C VAL A 15 -4.27 -47.32 -29.15
N PHE A 16 -3.63 -47.18 -27.98
CA PHE A 16 -3.88 -46.00 -27.14
C PHE A 16 -3.34 -44.78 -27.89
N LEU A 17 -4.24 -44.01 -28.51
CA LEU A 17 -3.91 -42.64 -28.91
C LEU A 17 -3.66 -41.87 -27.60
N ILE A 18 -2.39 -41.68 -27.29
CA ILE A 18 -1.97 -40.62 -26.34
C ILE A 18 -2.19 -39.32 -27.11
N LEU A 19 -3.36 -38.72 -26.93
CA LEU A 19 -3.56 -37.32 -27.34
C LEU A 19 -2.52 -36.53 -26.54
N PRO A 20 -1.71 -35.66 -27.18
CA PRO A 20 -0.86 -34.75 -26.44
C PRO A 20 -1.78 -33.97 -25.50
N LEU A 21 -1.48 -33.97 -24.21
CA LEU A 21 -2.09 -33.04 -23.27
C LEU A 21 -1.74 -31.65 -23.82
N SER A 22 -2.73 -30.93 -24.30
CA SER A 22 -2.49 -29.53 -24.71
C SER A 22 -2.12 -28.74 -23.48
N ALA A 23 -1.09 -27.90 -23.56
CA ALA A 23 -0.75 -26.97 -22.51
C ALA A 23 -2.00 -26.18 -22.08
N GLU A 24 -2.26 -26.13 -20.79
CA GLU A 24 -3.37 -25.35 -20.26
C GLU A 24 -2.90 -23.90 -20.04
N THR A 25 -3.67 -22.95 -20.57
CA THR A 25 -3.36 -21.53 -20.45
C THR A 25 -4.12 -20.93 -19.28
N ILE A 26 -3.42 -20.24 -18.38
CA ILE A 26 -3.98 -19.53 -17.24
C ILE A 26 -3.52 -18.08 -17.30
N VAL A 27 -4.44 -17.14 -17.10
CA VAL A 27 -4.14 -15.70 -17.02
C VAL A 27 -4.43 -15.20 -15.61
N LEU A 28 -3.40 -14.66 -14.96
CA LEU A 28 -3.50 -14.00 -13.67
C LEU A 28 -3.48 -12.49 -13.91
N LEU A 29 -4.60 -11.81 -13.64
CA LEU A 29 -4.66 -10.36 -13.53
C LEU A 29 -4.57 -10.00 -12.07
N HIS A 30 -3.67 -9.08 -11.70
CA HIS A 30 -3.59 -8.66 -10.32
C HIS A 30 -3.56 -7.13 -10.17
N SER A 31 -4.18 -6.67 -9.09
CA SER A 31 -4.17 -5.29 -8.60
C SER A 31 -3.64 -5.24 -7.17
N ASN A 32 -3.21 -4.08 -6.72
CA ASN A 32 -2.81 -3.78 -5.36
C ASN A 32 -2.94 -2.28 -5.08
N ASP A 33 -2.90 -1.91 -3.79
CA ASP A 33 -2.82 -0.51 -3.37
C ASP A 33 -3.87 0.39 -4.05
N THR A 34 -5.10 -0.07 -4.07
CA THR A 34 -6.22 0.70 -4.65
C THR A 34 -6.52 1.98 -3.85
N HIS A 35 -6.32 1.93 -2.52
CA HIS A 35 -6.44 3.07 -1.61
C HIS A 35 -7.71 3.90 -1.80
N GLY A 36 -8.85 3.22 -1.93
CA GLY A 36 -10.15 3.85 -2.07
C GLY A 36 -10.37 4.60 -3.38
N ILE A 37 -9.47 4.51 -4.34
CA ILE A 37 -9.61 5.17 -5.64
C ILE A 37 -10.71 4.49 -6.44
N TYR A 38 -11.83 5.19 -6.65
CA TYR A 38 -12.96 4.70 -7.45
C TYR A 38 -13.25 5.59 -8.67
N LYS A 39 -12.66 6.81 -8.70
CA LYS A 39 -12.72 7.74 -9.84
C LYS A 39 -11.38 7.94 -10.50
N PRO A 40 -11.35 8.26 -11.80
CA PRO A 40 -10.11 8.55 -12.50
C PRO A 40 -9.48 9.84 -11.97
N TYR A 41 -8.16 9.91 -12.04
CA TYR A 41 -7.39 11.07 -11.66
C TYR A 41 -6.34 11.42 -12.76
N LYS A 42 -5.78 12.62 -12.68
CA LYS A 42 -4.79 13.09 -13.66
C LYS A 42 -3.41 12.56 -13.30
N MET A 43 -2.77 11.91 -14.26
CA MET A 43 -1.36 11.53 -14.19
C MET A 43 -0.55 12.41 -15.15
N LYS A 44 0.54 12.98 -14.65
CA LYS A 44 1.46 13.83 -15.43
C LYS A 44 2.41 12.96 -16.24
N LEU A 45 2.45 13.18 -17.53
CA LEU A 45 3.39 12.56 -18.47
C LEU A 45 4.20 13.63 -19.21
N ASN A 46 5.28 13.22 -19.87
CA ASN A 46 6.11 14.14 -20.67
C ASN A 46 5.36 14.84 -21.82
N GLY A 47 4.22 14.29 -22.25
CA GLY A 47 3.36 14.81 -23.30
C GLY A 47 2.12 15.58 -22.84
N GLY A 48 1.94 15.80 -21.52
CA GLY A 48 0.75 16.40 -20.92
C GLY A 48 0.06 15.49 -19.91
N ASP A 49 -1.00 15.98 -19.29
CA ASP A 49 -1.78 15.19 -18.33
C ASP A 49 -2.70 14.20 -19.06
N ARG A 50 -2.78 12.97 -18.58
CA ARG A 50 -3.79 11.97 -18.97
C ARG A 50 -4.65 11.56 -17.76
N LEU A 51 -5.88 11.14 -18.02
CA LEU A 51 -6.71 10.53 -16.99
C LEU A 51 -6.40 9.03 -16.89
N ILE A 52 -6.25 8.56 -15.63
CA ILE A 52 -5.91 7.17 -15.35
C ILE A 52 -6.72 6.66 -14.15
N GLY A 53 -6.92 5.35 -14.08
CA GLY A 53 -7.57 4.68 -12.94
C GLY A 53 -9.07 4.87 -12.90
N GLY A 54 -9.62 4.56 -11.73
CA GLY A 54 -11.05 4.55 -11.49
C GLY A 54 -11.72 3.23 -11.89
N MET A 55 -12.78 2.89 -11.19
CA MET A 55 -13.46 1.59 -11.32
C MET A 55 -14.10 1.38 -12.70
N GLU A 56 -14.44 2.47 -13.43
CA GLU A 56 -14.93 2.36 -14.82
C GLU A 56 -13.84 1.82 -15.75
N ALA A 57 -12.64 2.42 -15.70
CA ALA A 57 -11.51 1.95 -16.50
C ALA A 57 -11.10 0.53 -16.10
N THR A 58 -10.95 0.26 -14.81
CA THR A 58 -10.61 -1.05 -14.28
C THR A 58 -11.58 -2.13 -14.79
N SER A 59 -12.89 -1.89 -14.67
CA SER A 59 -13.94 -2.81 -15.16
C SER A 59 -13.86 -3.01 -16.68
N HIS A 60 -13.65 -1.94 -17.43
CA HIS A 60 -13.51 -2.03 -18.89
C HIS A 60 -12.34 -2.92 -19.32
N TYR A 61 -11.15 -2.70 -18.74
CA TYR A 61 -9.95 -3.47 -19.10
C TYR A 61 -10.05 -4.93 -18.67
N ILE A 62 -10.58 -5.21 -17.47
CA ILE A 62 -10.83 -6.59 -17.02
C ILE A 62 -11.77 -7.31 -17.98
N ASN A 63 -12.91 -6.71 -18.33
CA ASN A 63 -13.87 -7.33 -19.24
C ASN A 63 -13.27 -7.52 -20.64
N SER A 64 -12.53 -6.53 -21.15
CA SER A 64 -11.87 -6.63 -22.46
C SER A 64 -10.82 -7.75 -22.51
N LEU A 65 -10.19 -8.08 -21.39
CA LEU A 65 -9.27 -9.21 -21.28
C LEU A 65 -10.03 -10.53 -21.19
N ARG A 66 -11.08 -10.60 -20.38
CA ARG A 66 -11.96 -11.78 -20.30
C ARG A 66 -12.67 -12.12 -21.62
N ASP A 67 -12.90 -11.13 -22.47
CA ASP A 67 -13.46 -11.35 -23.82
C ASP A 67 -12.43 -11.93 -24.82
N LYS A 68 -11.12 -11.78 -24.55
CA LYS A 68 -10.02 -12.16 -25.44
C LYS A 68 -9.26 -13.40 -24.98
N GLU A 69 -9.19 -13.59 -23.69
CA GLU A 69 -8.41 -14.64 -23.04
C GLU A 69 -9.35 -15.61 -22.31
N GLU A 70 -9.02 -16.88 -22.35
CA GLU A 70 -9.66 -17.88 -21.52
C GLU A 70 -8.98 -17.95 -20.14
N ASN A 71 -9.71 -18.44 -19.13
CA ASN A 71 -9.16 -18.72 -17.80
C ASN A 71 -8.52 -17.52 -17.10
N VAL A 72 -9.18 -16.38 -17.15
CA VAL A 72 -8.72 -15.14 -16.51
C VAL A 72 -9.16 -15.09 -15.07
N LEU A 73 -8.22 -15.12 -14.13
CA LEU A 73 -8.43 -14.87 -12.71
C LEU A 73 -8.10 -13.41 -12.38
N LEU A 74 -8.96 -12.76 -11.62
CA LEU A 74 -8.72 -11.45 -11.04
C LEU A 74 -8.34 -11.63 -9.57
N ILE A 75 -7.15 -11.16 -9.20
CA ILE A 75 -6.58 -11.25 -7.86
C ILE A 75 -6.30 -9.85 -7.35
N ASP A 76 -6.69 -9.54 -6.13
CA ASP A 76 -6.28 -8.31 -5.47
C ASP A 76 -5.31 -8.61 -4.32
N LEU A 77 -4.20 -7.87 -4.27
CA LEU A 77 -3.11 -8.10 -3.33
C LEU A 77 -3.19 -7.17 -2.10
N GLY A 78 -4.33 -6.54 -1.86
CA GLY A 78 -4.57 -5.75 -0.66
C GLY A 78 -4.35 -4.25 -0.82
N ASP A 79 -4.48 -3.56 0.32
CA ASP A 79 -4.49 -2.11 0.42
C ASP A 79 -5.62 -1.48 -0.40
N LEU A 80 -6.82 -2.04 -0.23
CA LEU A 80 -8.05 -1.45 -0.75
C LEU A 80 -8.46 -0.21 0.05
N MET A 81 -8.14 -0.20 1.36
CA MET A 81 -8.54 0.83 2.32
C MET A 81 -7.54 1.97 2.35
N THR A 82 -7.95 3.06 3.03
CA THR A 82 -7.12 4.25 3.25
C THR A 82 -6.70 4.97 1.96
N GLY A 83 -6.98 6.25 1.82
CA GLY A 83 -6.61 7.05 0.63
C GLY A 83 -7.70 8.01 0.19
N THR A 84 -8.92 7.56 0.11
CA THR A 84 -10.06 8.41 -0.25
C THR A 84 -11.23 8.22 0.72
N MET A 85 -12.20 9.11 0.64
CA MET A 85 -13.42 9.02 1.43
C MET A 85 -14.27 7.78 1.13
N ALA A 86 -14.14 7.20 -0.06
CA ALA A 86 -14.85 5.97 -0.40
C ALA A 86 -14.40 4.79 0.47
N ALA A 87 -13.10 4.78 0.86
CA ALA A 87 -12.56 3.79 1.79
C ALA A 87 -13.04 3.97 3.24
N GLU A 88 -13.63 5.12 3.57
CA GLU A 88 -14.22 5.39 4.90
C GLU A 88 -15.75 5.40 4.89
N LEU A 89 -16.38 5.25 3.72
CA LEU A 89 -17.84 5.21 3.59
C LEU A 89 -18.37 3.91 4.19
N GLU A 90 -19.39 4.03 5.04
CA GLU A 90 -20.15 2.87 5.49
C GLU A 90 -21.06 2.37 4.36
N TYR A 91 -20.86 1.14 3.94
CA TYR A 91 -21.66 0.46 2.94
C TYR A 91 -22.04 -0.93 3.47
N GLU A 92 -23.34 -1.24 3.43
CA GLU A 92 -23.91 -2.47 4.04
C GLU A 92 -23.48 -2.70 5.51
N GLY A 93 -23.36 -1.62 6.29
CA GLY A 93 -22.95 -1.67 7.70
C GLY A 93 -21.46 -1.91 7.94
N VAL A 94 -20.62 -1.84 6.89
CA VAL A 94 -19.16 -2.03 6.98
C VAL A 94 -18.45 -0.78 6.48
N THR A 95 -17.54 -0.22 7.28
CA THR A 95 -16.73 0.93 6.84
C THR A 95 -15.75 0.46 5.76
N GLY A 96 -15.73 1.14 4.61
CA GLY A 96 -14.96 0.75 3.43
C GLY A 96 -15.63 -0.34 2.58
N GLY A 97 -16.83 -0.80 2.96
CA GLY A 97 -17.54 -1.89 2.29
C GLY A 97 -17.78 -1.66 0.80
N ALA A 98 -17.92 -0.39 0.36
CA ALA A 98 -18.05 -0.06 -1.05
C ALA A 98 -16.86 -0.55 -1.90
N MET A 99 -15.65 -0.53 -1.36
CA MET A 99 -14.46 -1.01 -2.07
C MET A 99 -14.51 -2.52 -2.32
N ILE A 100 -14.97 -3.28 -1.33
CA ILE A 100 -15.22 -4.72 -1.47
C ILE A 100 -16.34 -5.00 -2.50
N GLU A 101 -17.41 -4.18 -2.49
CA GLU A 101 -18.51 -4.37 -3.43
C GLU A 101 -18.06 -4.07 -4.88
N PHE A 102 -17.13 -3.15 -5.12
CA PHE A 102 -16.51 -2.99 -6.45
C PHE A 102 -15.83 -4.29 -6.89
N LEU A 103 -15.02 -4.93 -6.04
CA LEU A 103 -14.40 -6.22 -6.35
C LEU A 103 -15.44 -7.34 -6.56
N ASN A 104 -16.51 -7.38 -5.73
CA ASN A 104 -17.61 -8.33 -5.91
C ASN A 104 -18.24 -8.19 -7.30
N ARG A 105 -18.56 -6.95 -7.73
CA ARG A 105 -19.18 -6.69 -9.05
C ARG A 105 -18.21 -6.91 -10.21
N MET A 106 -16.91 -6.75 -10.00
CA MET A 106 -15.88 -7.11 -10.98
C MET A 106 -15.56 -8.60 -11.00
N LYS A 107 -16.21 -9.41 -10.15
CA LYS A 107 -16.00 -10.85 -10.01
C LYS A 107 -14.53 -11.16 -9.72
N CYS A 108 -14.01 -10.56 -8.66
CA CYS A 108 -12.70 -10.92 -8.12
C CYS A 108 -12.71 -12.39 -7.69
N ASP A 109 -11.62 -13.10 -7.94
CA ASP A 109 -11.49 -14.52 -7.66
C ASP A 109 -10.76 -14.77 -6.34
N LEU A 110 -9.90 -13.84 -5.90
CA LEU A 110 -9.11 -14.00 -4.69
C LEU A 110 -8.59 -12.66 -4.17
N TRP A 111 -8.50 -12.51 -2.85
CA TRP A 111 -7.95 -11.35 -2.16
C TRP A 111 -6.91 -11.76 -1.13
N CYS A 112 -5.74 -11.10 -1.16
CA CYS A 112 -4.76 -11.10 -0.08
C CYS A 112 -4.87 -9.78 0.68
N LEU A 113 -4.90 -9.81 2.02
CA LEU A 113 -4.99 -8.59 2.83
C LEU A 113 -3.69 -7.77 2.74
N GLY A 114 -3.82 -6.44 2.65
CA GLY A 114 -2.74 -5.49 2.82
C GLY A 114 -2.71 -4.86 4.21
N ASN A 115 -1.65 -4.12 4.53
CA ASN A 115 -1.49 -3.52 5.86
C ASN A 115 -2.54 -2.42 6.11
N HIS A 116 -2.90 -1.62 5.12
CA HIS A 116 -3.91 -0.58 5.26
C HIS A 116 -5.35 -1.10 5.34
N ASP A 117 -5.61 -2.36 5.00
CA ASP A 117 -6.91 -3.00 5.25
C ASP A 117 -7.20 -3.16 6.74
N PHE A 118 -6.17 -3.03 7.60
CA PHE A 118 -6.28 -3.03 9.06
C PHE A 118 -6.35 -1.63 9.69
N ASP A 119 -6.23 -0.53 8.95
CA ASP A 119 -6.20 0.83 9.51
C ASP A 119 -7.45 1.17 10.33
N LEU A 120 -8.60 0.66 9.94
CA LEU A 120 -9.88 0.80 10.66
C LEU A 120 -10.09 -0.25 11.75
N GLY A 121 -9.02 -0.98 12.09
CA GLY A 121 -9.00 -2.02 13.11
C GLY A 121 -9.26 -3.43 12.59
N LYS A 122 -8.67 -4.40 13.28
CA LYS A 122 -8.79 -5.84 12.92
C LYS A 122 -10.23 -6.35 12.81
N ASN A 123 -11.16 -5.77 13.59
CA ASN A 123 -12.58 -6.16 13.53
C ASN A 123 -13.24 -5.66 12.23
N ASN A 124 -12.87 -4.45 11.77
CA ASN A 124 -13.32 -3.94 10.48
C ASN A 124 -12.75 -4.78 9.33
N ALA A 125 -11.46 -5.12 9.37
CA ALA A 125 -10.84 -6.03 8.39
C ALA A 125 -11.62 -7.35 8.27
N LEU A 126 -12.02 -7.96 9.41
CA LEU A 126 -12.87 -9.16 9.40
C LEU A 126 -14.28 -8.91 8.84
N SER A 127 -14.83 -7.72 9.01
CA SER A 127 -16.13 -7.36 8.42
C SER A 127 -16.03 -7.21 6.90
N LEU A 128 -14.93 -6.64 6.40
CA LEU A 128 -14.61 -6.57 4.97
C LEU A 128 -14.47 -7.98 4.36
N VAL A 129 -13.72 -8.86 5.04
CA VAL A 129 -13.58 -10.28 4.63
C VAL A 129 -14.94 -10.99 4.54
N LYS A 130 -15.86 -10.73 5.49
CA LYS A 130 -17.20 -11.32 5.46
C LYS A 130 -18.09 -10.76 4.35
N LEU A 131 -17.87 -9.52 3.93
CA LEU A 131 -18.61 -8.88 2.84
C LEU A 131 -18.12 -9.37 1.47
N ALA A 132 -16.86 -9.80 1.36
CA ALA A 132 -16.29 -10.36 0.14
C ALA A 132 -16.98 -11.65 -0.27
N LYS A 133 -17.39 -11.74 -1.55
CA LYS A 133 -18.03 -12.92 -2.16
C LYS A 133 -16.99 -13.88 -2.78
N PHE A 134 -15.73 -13.65 -2.52
CA PHE A 134 -14.57 -14.41 -2.98
C PHE A 134 -13.68 -14.75 -1.78
N PRO A 135 -12.85 -15.81 -1.87
CA PRO A 135 -11.95 -16.17 -0.78
C PRO A 135 -10.90 -15.10 -0.50
N THR A 136 -10.55 -14.98 0.79
CA THR A 136 -9.45 -14.14 1.28
C THR A 136 -8.40 -15.05 1.90
N VAL A 137 -7.11 -14.75 1.66
CA VAL A 137 -5.99 -15.54 2.17
C VAL A 137 -4.99 -14.69 2.95
N MET A 138 -4.48 -15.26 4.07
CA MET A 138 -3.41 -14.68 4.88
C MET A 138 -2.83 -15.77 5.79
N ALA A 139 -1.55 -16.11 5.64
CA ALA A 139 -0.94 -17.25 6.30
C ALA A 139 -0.09 -16.91 7.53
N ASN A 140 0.39 -15.65 7.65
CA ASN A 140 1.41 -15.30 8.65
C ASN A 140 0.96 -14.29 9.71
N ILE A 141 -0.34 -14.04 9.86
CA ILE A 141 -0.88 -13.19 10.94
C ILE A 141 -1.59 -14.07 11.96
N GLU A 142 -1.30 -13.86 13.24
CA GLU A 142 -1.88 -14.60 14.37
C GLU A 142 -2.30 -13.67 15.50
N TYR A 143 -3.18 -14.17 16.37
CA TYR A 143 -3.48 -13.53 17.65
C TYR A 143 -2.38 -13.83 18.67
N LYS A 144 -1.65 -12.84 19.11
CA LYS A 144 -0.51 -12.92 20.02
C LYS A 144 -0.81 -13.68 21.31
N GLU A 145 -2.00 -13.47 21.90
CA GLU A 145 -2.38 -14.11 23.18
C GLU A 145 -2.67 -15.60 23.05
N THR A 146 -3.15 -16.04 21.91
CA THR A 146 -3.66 -17.41 21.72
C THR A 146 -2.86 -18.26 20.75
N GLY A 147 -1.98 -17.63 19.94
CA GLY A 147 -1.29 -18.29 18.84
C GLY A 147 -2.23 -18.81 17.73
N LYS A 148 -3.51 -18.38 17.74
CA LYS A 148 -4.45 -18.80 16.70
C LYS A 148 -4.28 -17.90 15.47
N PRO A 149 -4.33 -18.48 14.25
CA PRO A 149 -4.31 -17.72 13.02
C PRO A 149 -5.40 -16.64 12.99
N PHE A 150 -5.12 -15.51 12.32
CA PHE A 150 -6.17 -14.56 11.95
C PHE A 150 -7.23 -15.31 11.14
N PRO A 151 -8.54 -15.08 11.38
CA PRO A 151 -9.59 -15.99 10.93
C PRO A 151 -9.93 -15.85 9.44
N VAL A 152 -8.92 -15.96 8.60
CA VAL A 152 -9.00 -16.15 7.15
C VAL A 152 -8.23 -17.42 6.78
N LYS A 153 -8.44 -17.93 5.57
CA LYS A 153 -7.69 -19.11 5.12
C LYS A 153 -6.20 -18.78 4.93
N PRO A 154 -5.27 -19.65 5.28
CA PRO A 154 -3.86 -19.43 4.96
C PRO A 154 -3.59 -19.50 3.46
N TYR A 155 -4.33 -20.35 2.74
CA TYR A 155 -4.24 -20.56 1.30
C TYR A 155 -5.59 -21.00 0.72
N GLN A 156 -5.72 -20.92 -0.60
CA GLN A 156 -6.87 -21.39 -1.36
C GLN A 156 -6.41 -22.10 -2.62
N VAL A 157 -6.98 -23.26 -2.94
CA VAL A 157 -6.80 -23.92 -4.24
C VAL A 157 -8.00 -23.59 -5.12
N LEU A 158 -7.73 -23.17 -6.35
CA LEU A 158 -8.72 -22.98 -7.41
C LEU A 158 -8.42 -23.94 -8.55
N THR A 159 -9.45 -24.62 -9.06
CA THR A 159 -9.30 -25.51 -10.21
C THR A 159 -9.78 -24.83 -11.48
N ILE A 160 -8.90 -24.74 -12.48
CA ILE A 160 -9.10 -24.03 -13.74
C ILE A 160 -8.87 -25.01 -14.86
N GLN A 161 -9.94 -25.43 -15.55
CA GLN A 161 -9.92 -26.43 -16.63
C GLN A 161 -9.17 -27.73 -16.32
N GLY A 162 -8.99 -28.07 -15.06
CA GLY A 162 -8.29 -29.27 -14.62
C GLY A 162 -7.01 -29.00 -13.85
N THR A 163 -6.32 -27.88 -14.11
CA THR A 163 -5.14 -27.44 -13.36
C THR A 163 -5.55 -26.85 -12.02
N ARG A 164 -4.96 -27.36 -10.93
CA ARG A 164 -5.16 -26.91 -9.55
C ARG A 164 -4.10 -25.88 -9.21
N VAL A 165 -4.52 -24.63 -9.05
CA VAL A 165 -3.62 -23.52 -8.68
C VAL A 165 -3.80 -23.21 -7.20
N GLY A 166 -2.75 -23.42 -6.43
CA GLY A 166 -2.67 -23.10 -5.00
C GLY A 166 -2.18 -21.67 -4.79
N PHE A 167 -2.96 -20.87 -4.06
CA PHE A 167 -2.63 -19.50 -3.73
C PHE A 167 -2.40 -19.38 -2.23
N VAL A 168 -1.26 -18.86 -1.79
CA VAL A 168 -0.94 -18.56 -0.39
C VAL A 168 -0.67 -17.08 -0.21
N GLY A 169 -1.35 -16.45 0.76
CA GLY A 169 -1.19 -15.01 1.05
C GLY A 169 -0.27 -14.76 2.23
N VAL A 170 0.64 -13.80 2.12
CA VAL A 170 1.55 -13.38 3.20
C VAL A 170 1.73 -11.86 3.23
N MET A 171 1.87 -11.33 4.45
CA MET A 171 2.11 -9.93 4.78
C MET A 171 3.57 -9.70 5.12
N GLU A 172 4.12 -8.57 4.74
CA GLU A 172 5.47 -8.17 5.16
C GLU A 172 5.62 -8.01 6.68
N GLU A 173 6.84 -8.21 7.16
CA GLU A 173 7.13 -8.18 8.60
C GLU A 173 7.04 -6.77 9.20
N ASN A 174 7.15 -5.72 8.36
CA ASN A 174 6.99 -4.33 8.76
C ASN A 174 5.56 -3.93 9.14
N PHE A 175 4.57 -4.77 8.86
CA PHE A 175 3.16 -4.57 9.18
C PHE A 175 2.92 -3.98 10.59
N LEU A 176 3.62 -4.50 11.63
CA LEU A 176 3.46 -4.04 13.02
C LEU A 176 3.96 -2.61 13.26
N VAL A 177 4.76 -2.05 12.35
CA VAL A 177 5.28 -0.68 12.45
C VAL A 177 4.71 0.27 11.38
N GLU A 178 3.96 -0.24 10.43
CA GLU A 178 3.32 0.55 9.36
C GLU A 178 1.88 0.90 9.67
N VAL A 179 1.18 0.09 10.47
CA VAL A 179 -0.18 0.32 10.91
C VAL A 179 -0.20 0.91 12.34
N GLN A 180 -1.24 1.67 12.66
CA GLN A 180 -1.45 2.17 14.04
C GLN A 180 -1.58 1.00 15.01
N ARG A 181 -0.83 1.05 16.13
CA ARG A 181 -0.79 -0.04 17.11
C ARG A 181 -2.17 -0.39 17.69
N GLU A 182 -3.03 0.60 17.85
CA GLU A 182 -4.38 0.41 18.36
C GLU A 182 -5.24 -0.44 17.41
N SER A 183 -5.06 -0.26 16.11
CA SER A 183 -5.81 -0.97 15.07
C SER A 183 -5.48 -2.46 15.00
N ILE A 184 -4.23 -2.82 15.30
CA ILE A 184 -3.69 -4.18 15.21
C ILE A 184 -3.33 -4.76 16.59
N ASN A 185 -3.78 -4.11 17.68
CA ASN A 185 -3.47 -4.56 19.03
C ASN A 185 -3.86 -6.04 19.23
N GLY A 186 -2.90 -6.82 19.73
CA GLY A 186 -3.04 -8.26 19.96
C GLY A 186 -2.84 -9.12 18.70
N LEU A 187 -2.40 -8.55 17.58
CA LEU A 187 -1.90 -9.30 16.41
C LEU A 187 -0.37 -9.40 16.46
N ASP A 188 0.14 -10.44 15.83
CA ASP A 188 1.55 -10.66 15.55
C ASP A 188 1.73 -11.12 14.11
N VAL A 189 2.89 -10.88 13.51
CA VAL A 189 3.24 -11.30 12.15
C VAL A 189 4.48 -12.18 12.19
N PHE A 190 4.43 -13.31 11.49
CA PHE A 190 5.53 -14.26 11.42
C PHE A 190 6.38 -14.03 10.18
N PRO A 191 7.69 -14.40 10.23
CA PRO A 191 8.59 -14.27 9.09
C PRO A 191 8.04 -14.96 7.84
N VAL A 192 8.01 -14.23 6.73
CA VAL A 192 7.41 -14.66 5.46
C VAL A 192 8.01 -15.97 4.96
N VAL A 193 9.34 -16.03 4.82
CA VAL A 193 10.05 -17.21 4.30
C VAL A 193 9.76 -18.45 5.16
N THR A 194 9.85 -18.33 6.48
CA THR A 194 9.60 -19.43 7.41
C THR A 194 8.15 -19.92 7.32
N THR A 195 7.20 -18.99 7.22
CA THR A 195 5.79 -19.33 7.05
C THR A 195 5.56 -20.09 5.75
N LEU A 196 6.08 -19.60 4.63
CA LEU A 196 5.95 -20.25 3.33
C LEU A 196 6.59 -21.64 3.32
N GLN A 197 7.81 -21.78 3.84
CA GLN A 197 8.48 -23.09 3.97
C GLN A 197 7.66 -24.11 4.76
N SER A 198 6.84 -23.66 5.70
CA SER A 198 5.93 -24.55 6.45
C SER A 198 4.63 -24.87 5.72
N LYS A 199 4.12 -23.95 4.88
CA LYS A 199 2.81 -24.09 4.21
C LYS A 199 2.88 -24.73 2.83
N ILE A 200 3.94 -24.43 2.07
CA ILE A 200 4.09 -24.93 0.70
C ILE A 200 4.03 -26.47 0.61
N PRO A 201 4.71 -27.27 1.48
CA PRO A 201 4.64 -28.73 1.39
C PRO A 201 3.24 -29.32 1.66
N GLU A 202 2.35 -28.58 2.29
CA GLU A 202 0.95 -28.97 2.47
C GLU A 202 0.13 -28.62 1.23
N LEU A 203 0.31 -27.38 0.72
CA LEU A 203 -0.38 -26.87 -0.45
C LEU A 203 -0.02 -27.66 -1.74
N ASP A 204 1.24 -28.04 -1.90
CA ASP A 204 1.79 -28.78 -3.04
C ASP A 204 1.09 -30.13 -3.30
N LYS A 205 0.57 -30.80 -2.24
CA LYS A 205 -0.17 -32.07 -2.38
C LYS A 205 -1.46 -31.93 -3.17
N ASP A 206 -2.06 -30.74 -3.12
CA ASP A 206 -3.37 -30.47 -3.70
C ASP A 206 -3.29 -29.44 -4.86
N SER A 207 -2.08 -29.10 -5.31
CA SER A 207 -1.85 -28.07 -6.34
C SER A 207 -0.88 -28.56 -7.42
N ASP A 208 -1.12 -28.15 -8.64
CA ASP A 208 -0.26 -28.36 -9.81
C ASP A 208 0.62 -27.13 -10.06
N LEU A 209 0.18 -25.94 -9.64
CA LEU A 209 0.96 -24.70 -9.57
C LEU A 209 0.78 -24.01 -8.22
N ILE A 210 1.82 -23.34 -7.76
CA ILE A 210 1.80 -22.56 -6.51
C ILE A 210 2.14 -21.10 -6.76
N VAL A 211 1.20 -20.22 -6.40
CA VAL A 211 1.30 -18.77 -6.51
C VAL A 211 1.35 -18.16 -5.11
N VAL A 212 2.42 -17.45 -4.80
CA VAL A 212 2.53 -16.65 -3.57
C VAL A 212 1.97 -15.26 -3.85
N LEU A 213 1.03 -14.81 -3.00
CA LEU A 213 0.50 -13.46 -2.97
C LEU A 213 1.19 -12.73 -1.83
N TYR A 214 2.13 -11.87 -2.16
CA TYR A 214 2.94 -11.17 -1.16
C TYR A 214 2.60 -9.69 -1.12
N HIS A 215 2.06 -9.24 0.01
CA HIS A 215 1.87 -7.82 0.27
C HIS A 215 3.13 -7.26 0.93
N GLY A 216 3.97 -6.59 0.13
CA GLY A 216 5.27 -6.03 0.55
C GLY A 216 6.15 -5.64 -0.62
N GLY A 217 7.44 -5.39 -0.37
CA GLY A 217 8.39 -4.87 -1.35
C GLY A 217 8.84 -5.87 -2.41
N PHE A 218 9.17 -5.39 -3.62
CA PHE A 218 9.65 -6.25 -4.70
C PHE A 218 11.00 -6.94 -4.39
N PRO A 219 11.98 -6.28 -3.71
CA PRO A 219 13.23 -6.95 -3.31
C PRO A 219 12.99 -8.16 -2.40
N GLU A 220 12.05 -8.07 -1.47
CA GLU A 220 11.67 -9.16 -0.58
C GLU A 220 10.93 -10.27 -1.34
N GLY A 221 10.15 -9.92 -2.38
CA GLY A 221 9.57 -10.88 -3.32
C GLY A 221 10.64 -11.72 -4.04
N ILE A 222 11.76 -11.12 -4.42
CA ILE A 222 12.94 -11.81 -4.96
C ILE A 222 13.56 -12.74 -3.91
N GLU A 223 13.65 -12.31 -2.65
CA GLU A 223 14.17 -13.15 -1.56
C GLU A 223 13.25 -14.35 -1.26
N ILE A 224 11.92 -14.19 -1.41
CA ILE A 224 10.97 -15.32 -1.35
C ILE A 224 11.31 -16.34 -2.44
N ALA A 225 11.45 -15.90 -3.69
CA ALA A 225 11.76 -16.79 -4.82
C ALA A 225 13.07 -17.57 -4.64
N LYS A 226 14.10 -16.96 -4.05
CA LYS A 226 15.41 -17.61 -3.77
C LYS A 226 15.37 -18.60 -2.62
N ASN A 227 14.55 -18.37 -1.59
CA ASN A 227 14.64 -19.08 -0.32
C ASN A 227 13.49 -20.06 -0.06
N VAL A 228 12.46 -20.06 -0.91
CA VAL A 228 11.29 -20.96 -0.80
C VAL A 228 11.25 -21.86 -2.03
N THR A 229 11.29 -23.16 -1.82
CA THR A 229 11.19 -24.16 -2.89
C THR A 229 9.75 -24.59 -3.11
N GLY A 230 9.40 -25.01 -4.35
CA GLY A 230 8.09 -25.52 -4.70
C GLY A 230 7.07 -24.39 -4.95
N ILE A 231 7.53 -23.21 -5.36
CA ILE A 231 6.68 -22.11 -5.83
C ILE A 231 6.99 -21.83 -7.30
N ASP A 232 5.99 -21.40 -8.07
CA ASP A 232 6.11 -21.11 -9.49
C ASP A 232 6.04 -19.61 -9.77
N ILE A 233 5.19 -18.88 -9.01
CA ILE A 233 4.93 -17.45 -9.24
C ILE A 233 4.88 -16.73 -7.89
N VAL A 234 5.45 -15.54 -7.81
CA VAL A 234 5.27 -14.57 -6.73
C VAL A 234 4.65 -13.30 -7.31
N LEU A 235 3.41 -13.00 -6.92
CA LEU A 235 2.77 -11.72 -7.21
C LEU A 235 3.00 -10.79 -6.02
N VAL A 236 3.58 -9.62 -6.28
CA VAL A 236 4.05 -8.69 -5.25
C VAL A 236 3.22 -7.40 -5.30
N ALA A 237 2.69 -6.99 -4.16
CA ALA A 237 2.03 -5.69 -3.99
C ALA A 237 3.08 -4.60 -3.74
N SER A 238 3.57 -4.00 -4.81
CA SER A 238 4.58 -2.93 -4.78
C SER A 238 4.27 -1.92 -5.88
N ASP A 239 4.50 -0.62 -5.67
CA ASP A 239 4.16 0.44 -6.64
C ASP A 239 5.29 0.65 -7.68
N ASP A 240 5.81 -0.42 -8.30
CA ASP A 240 6.96 -0.31 -9.21
C ASP A 240 6.91 -1.14 -10.51
N GLY A 241 5.85 -1.85 -10.81
CA GLY A 241 5.60 -2.48 -12.11
C GLY A 241 6.75 -3.32 -12.68
N ARG A 242 7.45 -4.09 -11.83
CA ARG A 242 8.64 -4.87 -12.16
C ARG A 242 8.32 -6.33 -12.50
N PHE A 243 9.22 -6.95 -13.26
CA PHE A 243 9.18 -8.38 -13.54
C PHE A 243 10.60 -8.95 -13.55
N GLU A 244 10.79 -10.10 -12.93
CA GLU A 244 12.06 -10.83 -12.92
C GLU A 244 11.79 -12.35 -12.83
N VAL A 245 12.68 -13.16 -13.39
CA VAL A 245 12.66 -14.62 -13.25
C VAL A 245 13.84 -15.02 -12.37
N VAL A 246 13.57 -15.66 -11.25
CA VAL A 246 14.57 -16.02 -10.25
C VAL A 246 14.50 -17.52 -10.00
N ASP A 247 15.55 -18.23 -10.38
CA ASP A 247 15.65 -19.70 -10.25
C ASP A 247 14.45 -20.48 -10.84
N GLY A 248 13.84 -19.92 -11.91
CA GLY A 248 12.66 -20.45 -12.57
C GLY A 248 11.33 -19.94 -12.02
N VAL A 249 11.32 -19.20 -10.92
CA VAL A 249 10.13 -18.58 -10.34
C VAL A 249 9.85 -17.23 -11.01
N LEU A 250 8.62 -16.99 -11.44
CA LEU A 250 8.18 -15.71 -12.00
C LEU A 250 7.83 -14.75 -10.87
N VAL A 251 8.49 -13.58 -10.78
CA VAL A 251 8.20 -12.54 -9.79
C VAL A 251 7.69 -11.31 -10.50
N GLN A 252 6.46 -10.88 -10.21
CA GLN A 252 5.87 -9.68 -10.81
C GLN A 252 5.23 -8.78 -9.76
N SER A 253 5.48 -7.46 -9.88
CA SER A 253 4.70 -6.41 -9.24
C SER A 253 3.91 -5.58 -10.26
N THR A 254 2.96 -4.77 -9.79
CA THR A 254 2.21 -3.82 -10.62
C THR A 254 2.13 -2.46 -9.94
N PHE A 255 1.94 -1.39 -10.72
CA PHE A 255 1.79 -0.05 -10.16
C PHE A 255 0.46 0.06 -9.42
N GLY A 256 0.52 0.42 -8.16
CA GLY A 256 -0.64 0.70 -7.31
C GLY A 256 -1.46 1.90 -7.76
N HIS A 257 -2.44 2.28 -6.91
CA HIS A 257 -3.33 3.42 -7.14
C HIS A 257 -4.12 3.32 -8.45
N GLN A 258 -4.47 2.10 -8.83
CA GLN A 258 -5.19 1.82 -10.08
C GLN A 258 -4.50 2.40 -11.34
N LYS A 259 -3.18 2.44 -11.38
CA LYS A 259 -2.45 2.85 -12.58
C LYS A 259 -2.41 1.73 -13.61
N THR A 260 -2.15 0.50 -13.15
CA THR A 260 -2.07 -0.68 -14.02
C THR A 260 -2.71 -1.91 -13.36
N LEU A 261 -3.06 -2.90 -14.19
CA LEU A 261 -3.19 -4.29 -13.77
C LEU A 261 -1.93 -5.04 -14.18
N GLY A 262 -1.37 -5.83 -13.27
CA GLY A 262 -0.37 -6.81 -13.63
C GLY A 262 -1.04 -7.94 -14.42
N TYR A 263 -0.39 -8.40 -15.47
CA TYR A 263 -0.84 -9.49 -16.33
C TYR A 263 0.27 -10.52 -16.42
N VAL A 264 -0.02 -11.74 -15.96
CA VAL A 264 0.83 -12.91 -16.14
C VAL A 264 0.01 -13.98 -16.80
N LYS A 265 0.41 -14.41 -17.99
CA LYS A 265 -0.16 -15.55 -18.70
C LYS A 265 0.86 -16.66 -18.66
N VAL A 266 0.45 -17.85 -18.25
CA VAL A 266 1.31 -19.03 -18.22
C VAL A 266 0.69 -20.17 -19.02
N GLU A 267 1.55 -20.95 -19.67
CA GLU A 267 1.23 -22.25 -20.23
C GLU A 267 1.76 -23.33 -19.28
N VAL A 268 0.89 -24.27 -18.91
CA VAL A 268 1.17 -25.29 -17.90
C VAL A 268 1.14 -26.68 -18.54
N GLU A 269 2.22 -27.44 -18.37
CA GLU A 269 2.31 -28.85 -18.73
C GLU A 269 3.00 -29.64 -17.63
N ASN A 270 2.41 -30.76 -17.23
CA ASN A 270 2.98 -31.66 -16.24
C ASN A 270 3.44 -30.94 -14.95
N ASP A 271 2.56 -30.14 -14.36
CA ASP A 271 2.78 -29.37 -13.13
C ASP A 271 3.95 -28.37 -13.23
N ARG A 272 4.17 -27.78 -14.42
CA ARG A 272 5.23 -26.81 -14.64
C ARG A 272 4.80 -25.71 -15.60
N VAL A 273 5.25 -24.51 -15.37
CA VAL A 273 5.19 -23.41 -16.34
C VAL A 273 6.21 -23.70 -17.43
N VAL A 274 5.73 -23.90 -18.67
CA VAL A 274 6.55 -24.18 -19.86
C VAL A 274 6.75 -22.94 -20.74
N ASP A 275 5.81 -21.99 -20.70
CA ASP A 275 5.93 -20.67 -21.38
C ASP A 275 5.15 -19.61 -20.59
N TYR A 276 5.51 -18.34 -20.78
CA TYR A 276 4.84 -17.22 -20.10
C TYR A 276 4.88 -15.92 -20.91
N GLU A 277 3.86 -15.08 -20.71
CA GLU A 277 3.82 -13.68 -21.13
C GLU A 277 3.54 -12.81 -19.92
N ASN A 278 4.20 -11.65 -19.80
CA ASN A 278 3.90 -10.67 -18.77
C ASN A 278 3.80 -9.27 -19.36
N LYS A 279 2.95 -8.43 -18.76
CA LYS A 279 2.84 -7.01 -19.11
C LYS A 279 2.15 -6.20 -18.01
N GLN A 280 2.27 -4.89 -18.10
CA GLN A 280 1.47 -3.92 -17.36
C GLN A 280 0.33 -3.43 -18.24
N VAL A 281 -0.91 -3.59 -17.80
CA VAL A 281 -2.09 -3.10 -18.50
C VAL A 281 -2.47 -1.74 -17.92
N TRP A 282 -2.14 -0.67 -18.63
CA TRP A 282 -2.43 0.70 -18.17
C TRP A 282 -3.92 1.00 -18.22
N LEU A 283 -4.45 1.55 -17.13
CA LEU A 283 -5.88 1.82 -16.95
C LEU A 283 -6.23 3.25 -17.39
N TRP A 284 -6.02 3.55 -18.68
CA TRP A 284 -6.32 4.87 -19.24
C TRP A 284 -7.82 5.17 -19.20
N ALA A 285 -8.21 6.26 -18.53
CA ALA A 285 -9.59 6.66 -18.37
C ALA A 285 -10.03 7.77 -19.35
N ASP A 286 -9.14 8.23 -20.22
CA ASP A 286 -9.41 9.18 -21.29
C ASP A 286 -9.60 8.49 -22.67
N GLU A 287 -9.69 7.17 -22.69
CA GLU A 287 -10.03 6.35 -23.86
C GLU A 287 -11.53 6.04 -23.89
N GLU A 288 -12.01 5.43 -24.98
CA GLU A 288 -13.41 4.98 -25.06
C GLU A 288 -13.62 3.75 -24.17
N LEU A 289 -14.27 3.96 -23.01
CA LEU A 289 -14.52 2.91 -22.03
C LEU A 289 -15.89 2.24 -22.26
N LYS A 290 -15.95 0.93 -21.96
CA LYS A 290 -17.20 0.14 -21.88
C LYS A 290 -17.25 -0.56 -20.51
N PRO A 291 -17.44 0.20 -19.42
CA PRO A 291 -17.54 -0.38 -18.09
C PRO A 291 -18.83 -1.19 -17.92
N SER A 292 -18.86 -2.13 -16.98
CA SER A 292 -20.09 -2.83 -16.65
C SER A 292 -21.13 -1.90 -16.01
N PRO A 293 -22.43 -2.07 -16.36
CA PRO A 293 -23.51 -1.24 -15.80
C PRO A 293 -23.58 -1.28 -14.27
N GLU A 294 -23.24 -2.41 -13.66
CA GLU A 294 -23.18 -2.59 -12.21
C GLU A 294 -22.11 -1.71 -11.55
N ILE A 295 -20.98 -1.49 -12.21
CA ILE A 295 -19.92 -0.59 -11.73
C ILE A 295 -20.37 0.86 -11.83
N ILE A 296 -20.99 1.27 -12.94
CA ILE A 296 -21.57 2.62 -13.10
C ILE A 296 -22.61 2.90 -11.99
N SER A 297 -23.47 1.91 -11.72
CA SER A 297 -24.47 2.03 -10.65
C SER A 297 -23.83 2.23 -9.28
N LEU A 298 -22.81 1.42 -8.94
CA LEU A 298 -22.13 1.54 -7.65
C LEU A 298 -21.39 2.87 -7.50
N ILE A 299 -20.74 3.35 -8.55
CA ILE A 299 -20.09 4.68 -8.53
C ILE A 299 -21.14 5.76 -8.18
N LYS A 300 -22.33 5.69 -8.79
CA LYS A 300 -23.41 6.63 -8.49
C LYS A 300 -23.89 6.51 -7.05
N GLU A 301 -24.07 5.29 -6.53
CA GLU A 301 -24.44 5.03 -5.13
C GLU A 301 -23.41 5.64 -4.17
N VAL A 302 -22.12 5.44 -4.44
CA VAL A 302 -21.00 6.02 -3.66
C VAL A 302 -21.00 7.54 -3.73
N ASP A 303 -21.19 8.12 -4.93
CA ASP A 303 -21.26 9.58 -5.11
C ASP A 303 -22.43 10.21 -4.35
N GLU A 304 -23.58 9.58 -4.39
CA GLU A 304 -24.77 10.04 -3.66
C GLU A 304 -24.55 9.95 -2.14
N ALA A 305 -23.94 8.88 -1.65
CA ALA A 305 -23.63 8.69 -0.24
C ALA A 305 -22.55 9.66 0.28
N LEU A 306 -21.50 9.90 -0.49
CA LEU A 306 -20.47 10.88 -0.15
C LEU A 306 -21.01 12.32 -0.21
N GLY A 307 -21.99 12.58 -1.08
CA GLY A 307 -22.61 13.88 -1.26
C GLY A 307 -21.71 14.96 -1.86
N SER A 308 -22.27 16.15 -2.06
CA SER A 308 -21.53 17.29 -2.65
C SER A 308 -20.48 17.90 -1.72
N GLU A 309 -20.46 17.54 -0.45
CA GLU A 309 -19.57 18.13 0.57
C GLU A 309 -18.09 17.87 0.26
N TYR A 310 -17.76 16.71 -0.30
CA TYR A 310 -16.37 16.37 -0.63
C TYR A 310 -15.83 17.01 -1.91
N ALA A 311 -16.72 17.28 -2.87
CA ALA A 311 -16.42 18.07 -4.06
C ALA A 311 -16.34 19.57 -3.80
N LYS A 312 -16.73 20.02 -2.59
CA LYS A 312 -16.73 21.41 -2.20
C LYS A 312 -15.32 21.99 -2.22
N VAL A 313 -15.15 23.06 -3.00
CA VAL A 313 -13.92 23.85 -3.03
C VAL A 313 -13.76 24.61 -1.71
N ILE A 314 -12.69 24.35 -1.00
CA ILE A 314 -12.37 24.93 0.31
C ILE A 314 -11.28 25.99 0.25
N GLY A 315 -10.46 25.98 -0.81
CA GLY A 315 -9.37 26.91 -1.01
C GLY A 315 -8.82 26.84 -2.43
N LYS A 316 -7.65 27.47 -2.64
CA LYS A 316 -6.95 27.49 -3.92
C LYS A 316 -5.44 27.36 -3.69
N ALA A 317 -4.77 26.52 -4.46
CA ALA A 317 -3.32 26.51 -4.55
C ALA A 317 -2.83 27.52 -5.57
N ALA A 318 -1.91 28.41 -5.16
CA ALA A 318 -1.31 29.42 -6.03
C ALA A 318 -0.38 28.80 -7.09
N ARG A 319 0.18 27.65 -6.78
CA ARG A 319 1.12 26.88 -7.59
C ARG A 319 0.96 25.37 -7.31
N GLU A 320 1.63 24.54 -8.08
CA GLU A 320 1.78 23.12 -7.74
C GLU A 320 2.63 22.98 -6.47
N HIS A 321 2.20 22.09 -5.57
CA HIS A 321 2.91 21.74 -4.35
C HIS A 321 3.23 20.25 -4.39
N PHE A 322 4.49 19.93 -4.61
CA PHE A 322 4.96 18.55 -4.73
C PHE A 322 5.53 18.06 -3.40
N ARG A 323 5.34 16.78 -3.16
CA ARG A 323 6.08 16.04 -2.13
C ARG A 323 7.47 15.67 -2.68
N ASN A 324 8.43 16.57 -2.68
CA ASN A 324 9.75 16.46 -3.31
C ASN A 324 10.64 15.30 -2.80
N GLY A 325 10.10 14.09 -2.73
CA GLY A 325 10.77 12.93 -2.14
C GLY A 325 10.66 12.88 -0.61
N LYS A 326 11.13 11.78 -0.01
CA LYS A 326 10.95 11.51 1.43
C LYS A 326 12.11 11.99 2.31
N THR A 327 13.14 12.58 1.72
CA THR A 327 14.40 12.92 2.42
C THR A 327 14.77 14.39 2.45
N VAL A 328 13.96 15.27 1.87
CA VAL A 328 14.21 16.70 1.79
C VAL A 328 12.99 17.51 2.24
N GLU A 329 13.23 18.77 2.64
CA GLU A 329 12.15 19.71 2.91
C GLU A 329 11.23 19.86 1.69
N ASN A 330 9.91 19.82 1.92
CA ASN A 330 8.93 20.02 0.85
C ASN A 330 7.81 21.00 1.26
N PRO A 331 7.18 21.67 0.28
CA PRO A 331 6.16 22.68 0.55
C PRO A 331 4.94 22.16 1.30
N LEU A 332 4.51 20.92 1.03
CA LEU A 332 3.36 20.30 1.71
C LEU A 332 3.69 19.98 3.16
N GLY A 333 4.91 19.48 3.43
CA GLY A 333 5.38 19.24 4.79
C GLY A 333 5.45 20.53 5.61
N ASN A 334 5.90 21.62 4.99
CA ASN A 334 5.91 22.96 5.62
C ASN A 334 4.49 23.40 5.97
N TRP A 335 3.55 23.30 5.04
CA TRP A 335 2.15 23.62 5.26
C TRP A 335 1.50 22.76 6.35
N MET A 336 1.63 21.44 6.25
CA MET A 336 0.99 20.52 7.19
C MET A 336 1.48 20.76 8.62
N THR A 337 2.79 20.88 8.81
CA THR A 337 3.36 21.15 10.14
C THR A 337 2.98 22.53 10.67
N ASP A 338 2.85 23.56 9.81
CA ASP A 338 2.34 24.88 10.20
C ASP A 338 0.85 24.80 10.59
N ALA A 339 0.03 24.07 9.86
CA ALA A 339 -1.39 23.87 10.17
C ALA A 339 -1.58 23.13 11.50
N MET A 340 -0.77 22.11 11.77
CA MET A 340 -0.79 21.38 13.06
C MET A 340 -0.43 22.30 14.23
N ARG A 341 0.60 23.14 14.08
CA ARG A 341 0.95 24.17 15.07
C ARG A 341 -0.13 25.25 15.23
N TRP A 342 -0.74 25.66 14.10
CA TRP A 342 -1.84 26.63 14.13
C TRP A 342 -3.00 26.14 14.99
N GLU A 343 -3.36 24.87 14.90
CA GLU A 343 -4.43 24.28 15.71
C GLU A 343 -4.04 24.18 17.19
N THR A 344 -2.89 23.58 17.49
CA THR A 344 -2.49 23.23 18.86
C THR A 344 -1.78 24.34 19.61
N LYS A 345 -1.29 25.39 18.92
CA LYS A 345 -0.43 26.45 19.47
C LYS A 345 0.93 25.93 19.97
N ALA A 346 1.33 24.74 19.60
CA ALA A 346 2.65 24.22 19.92
C ALA A 346 3.77 25.06 19.31
N GLU A 347 4.93 25.11 19.98
CA GLU A 347 6.09 25.87 19.53
C GLU A 347 6.75 25.21 18.31
N ILE A 348 6.70 23.88 18.22
CA ILE A 348 7.36 23.09 17.19
C ILE A 348 6.36 22.05 16.61
N GLY A 349 6.41 21.85 15.31
CA GLY A 349 5.64 20.81 14.61
C GLY A 349 6.55 19.83 13.89
N PHE A 350 6.20 18.54 13.96
CA PHE A 350 6.86 17.46 13.21
C PHE A 350 5.82 16.66 12.43
N HIS A 351 6.18 16.25 11.22
CA HIS A 351 5.39 15.32 10.42
C HIS A 351 6.32 14.47 9.57
N ASN A 352 6.04 13.17 9.44
CA ASN A 352 6.83 12.30 8.58
C ASN A 352 6.49 12.51 7.10
N SER A 353 7.49 12.54 6.24
CA SER A 353 7.26 12.75 4.80
C SER A 353 6.50 11.59 4.14
N GLY A 354 6.59 10.37 4.68
CA GLY A 354 5.78 9.23 4.25
C GLY A 354 4.28 9.39 4.51
N GLY A 355 3.90 10.23 5.46
CA GLY A 355 2.50 10.59 5.73
C GLY A 355 1.89 11.59 4.74
N ILE A 356 2.68 12.13 3.80
CA ILE A 356 2.22 13.00 2.71
C ILE A 356 2.08 12.13 1.46
N ARG A 357 0.85 11.81 1.07
CA ARG A 357 0.59 10.73 0.11
C ARG A 357 0.37 11.19 -1.33
N ASP A 358 0.00 12.46 -1.55
CA ASP A 358 -0.23 13.01 -2.87
C ASP A 358 0.26 14.47 -2.97
N ASP A 359 0.32 14.99 -4.20
CA ASP A 359 0.65 16.37 -4.53
C ASP A 359 -0.63 17.21 -4.59
N ILE A 360 -0.52 18.54 -4.38
CA ILE A 360 -1.61 19.49 -4.64
C ILE A 360 -1.29 20.29 -5.90
N ARG A 361 -2.16 20.19 -6.91
CA ARG A 361 -2.02 20.93 -8.16
C ARG A 361 -2.44 22.39 -8.01
N ALA A 362 -1.91 23.28 -8.87
CA ALA A 362 -2.35 24.66 -8.95
C ALA A 362 -3.84 24.74 -9.32
N GLY A 363 -4.59 25.59 -8.62
CA GLY A 363 -6.02 25.75 -8.86
C GLY A 363 -6.90 25.51 -7.64
N PRO A 364 -8.20 25.25 -7.83
CA PRO A 364 -9.12 24.94 -6.73
C PRO A 364 -8.68 23.72 -5.95
N ILE A 365 -8.84 23.75 -4.62
CA ILE A 365 -8.61 22.63 -3.70
C ILE A 365 -9.96 22.21 -3.13
N THR A 366 -10.32 20.97 -3.25
CA THR A 366 -11.52 20.36 -2.68
C THR A 366 -11.21 19.66 -1.35
N LYS A 367 -12.25 19.30 -0.59
CA LYS A 367 -12.06 18.42 0.58
C LYS A 367 -11.45 17.09 0.19
N ASN A 368 -11.85 16.54 -0.96
CA ASN A 368 -11.32 15.27 -1.45
C ASN A 368 -9.79 15.32 -1.68
N ASP A 369 -9.25 16.42 -2.21
CA ASP A 369 -7.81 16.58 -2.41
C ASP A 369 -7.04 16.45 -1.09
N ILE A 370 -7.64 16.89 0.03
CA ILE A 370 -7.01 16.77 1.35
C ILE A 370 -6.92 15.32 1.81
N PHE A 371 -7.93 14.50 1.48
CA PHE A 371 -7.88 13.08 1.80
C PHE A 371 -6.83 12.33 0.97
N HIS A 372 -6.59 12.72 -0.28
CA HIS A 372 -5.48 12.18 -1.06
C HIS A 372 -4.11 12.54 -0.48
N VAL A 373 -3.95 13.77 0.01
CA VAL A 373 -2.67 14.24 0.61
C VAL A 373 -2.44 13.65 1.99
N SER A 374 -3.48 13.56 2.82
CA SER A 374 -3.44 13.10 4.21
C SER A 374 -4.57 12.10 4.46
N PRO A 375 -4.44 10.86 3.93
CA PRO A 375 -5.52 9.87 3.96
C PRO A 375 -5.71 9.19 5.31
N PHE A 376 -4.65 9.20 6.14
CA PHE A 376 -4.65 8.50 7.40
C PHE A 376 -5.56 9.17 8.45
N ARG A 377 -6.18 8.37 9.29
CA ARG A 377 -6.96 8.86 10.45
C ARG A 377 -6.07 9.30 11.61
N ASN A 378 -4.89 9.84 11.30
CA ASN A 378 -3.96 10.31 12.30
C ASN A 378 -4.53 11.50 13.07
N THR A 379 -4.39 11.45 14.39
CA THR A 379 -4.77 12.52 15.31
C THR A 379 -3.55 13.34 15.72
N LEU A 380 -3.79 14.59 16.12
CA LEU A 380 -2.74 15.43 16.70
C LEU A 380 -2.40 14.98 18.12
N VAL A 381 -1.12 14.84 18.39
CA VAL A 381 -0.57 14.58 19.72
C VAL A 381 0.35 15.74 20.11
N VAL A 382 0.08 16.36 21.27
CA VAL A 382 0.92 17.39 21.86
C VAL A 382 1.81 16.77 22.91
N PHE A 383 3.09 17.11 22.93
CA PHE A 383 4.07 16.57 23.86
C PHE A 383 5.17 17.58 24.17
N LYS A 384 6.05 17.26 25.10
CA LYS A 384 7.14 18.14 25.52
C LYS A 384 8.48 17.51 25.15
N LEU A 385 9.42 18.36 24.74
CA LEU A 385 10.81 18.01 24.45
C LEU A 385 11.76 18.99 25.14
N THR A 386 12.82 18.48 25.73
CA THR A 386 13.95 19.31 26.17
C THR A 386 14.84 19.68 24.96
N GLY A 387 15.69 20.70 25.15
CA GLY A 387 16.65 21.08 24.10
C GLY A 387 17.59 19.93 23.70
N ASN A 388 18.01 19.10 24.65
CA ASN A 388 18.79 17.90 24.33
C ASN A 388 18.00 16.90 23.51
N GLN A 389 16.75 16.62 23.87
CA GLN A 389 15.89 15.70 23.12
C GLN A 389 15.60 16.17 21.71
N ILE A 390 15.47 17.48 21.49
CA ILE A 390 15.31 18.04 20.13
C ILE A 390 16.55 17.73 19.27
N LYS A 391 17.77 17.94 19.81
CA LYS A 391 18.98 17.59 19.09
C LYS A 391 19.07 16.08 18.82
N GLU A 392 18.81 15.26 19.81
CA GLU A 392 18.82 13.79 19.68
C GLU A 392 17.85 13.29 18.61
N LEU A 393 16.61 13.80 18.60
CA LEU A 393 15.60 13.50 17.60
C LEU A 393 16.10 13.86 16.18
N LEU A 394 16.67 15.04 16.00
CA LEU A 394 17.18 15.50 14.70
C LEU A 394 18.41 14.69 14.25
N GLU A 395 19.30 14.30 15.16
CA GLU A 395 20.43 13.39 14.88
C GLU A 395 19.91 12.03 14.41
N HIS A 396 18.88 11.49 15.08
CA HIS A 396 18.26 10.23 14.67
C HIS A 396 17.58 10.35 13.31
N ASP A 397 16.90 11.48 13.02
CA ASP A 397 16.25 11.70 11.74
C ASP A 397 17.23 11.77 10.58
N VAL A 398 18.39 12.46 10.72
CA VAL A 398 19.38 12.62 9.65
C VAL A 398 20.17 11.34 9.34
N GLU A 399 20.05 10.30 10.16
CA GLU A 399 20.57 8.95 9.86
C GLU A 399 19.75 8.22 8.79
N LYS A 400 18.46 8.58 8.65
CA LYS A 400 17.57 7.87 7.74
C LYS A 400 17.79 8.31 6.29
N ASP A 401 17.69 7.36 5.39
CA ASP A 401 17.73 7.60 3.96
C ASP A 401 16.31 7.80 3.39
N TRP A 402 15.25 7.52 4.17
CA TRP A 402 13.84 7.58 3.79
C TRP A 402 12.97 8.11 4.93
N ASP A 403 11.76 8.54 4.63
CA ASP A 403 10.71 8.99 5.56
C ASP A 403 11.22 10.01 6.60
N ARG A 404 11.94 11.03 6.13
CA ARG A 404 12.50 12.13 6.93
C ARG A 404 11.39 13.02 7.47
N LEU A 405 11.67 13.67 8.61
CA LEU A 405 10.75 14.60 9.23
C LEU A 405 10.68 15.94 8.48
N GLN A 406 9.45 16.43 8.31
CA GLN A 406 9.14 17.80 7.97
C GLN A 406 8.94 18.61 9.25
N VAL A 407 9.35 19.85 9.30
CA VAL A 407 9.41 20.62 10.54
C VAL A 407 8.76 22.01 10.42
N SER A 408 8.25 22.51 11.55
CA SER A 408 7.74 23.88 11.69
C SER A 408 8.10 24.44 13.06
N GLY A 409 8.25 25.78 13.14
CA GLY A 409 8.67 26.46 14.36
C GLY A 409 10.15 26.31 14.68
N LEU A 410 10.85 25.46 13.97
CA LEU A 410 12.30 25.34 14.02
C LEU A 410 12.91 25.29 12.62
N ARG A 411 14.20 25.63 12.53
CA ARG A 411 15.05 25.40 11.36
C ARG A 411 16.36 24.79 11.80
N TYR A 412 16.95 23.91 10.97
CA TYR A 412 18.23 23.30 11.33
C TYR A 412 19.16 23.11 10.14
N LYS A 413 20.47 23.05 10.44
CA LYS A 413 21.52 22.66 9.47
C LYS A 413 22.17 21.38 9.93
N HIS A 414 22.42 20.47 8.98
CA HIS A 414 23.02 19.20 9.28
C HIS A 414 24.07 18.78 8.24
N TYR A 415 25.06 18.04 8.68
CA TYR A 415 25.96 17.31 7.81
C TYR A 415 25.29 16.05 7.27
N PRO A 416 25.66 15.61 6.05
CA PRO A 416 25.14 14.38 5.48
C PRO A 416 25.60 13.14 6.29
N LYS A 417 24.87 12.04 6.14
CA LYS A 417 25.26 10.73 6.67
C LYS A 417 26.66 10.36 6.18
N GLY A 418 27.53 9.96 7.10
CA GLY A 418 28.92 9.61 6.80
C GLY A 418 29.93 10.76 6.90
N ALA A 419 29.52 12.05 6.82
CA ALA A 419 30.43 13.20 6.94
C ALA A 419 30.92 13.41 8.39
N LYS A 420 30.05 13.10 9.38
CA LYS A 420 30.39 13.16 10.81
C LYS A 420 29.79 11.94 11.55
N PRO A 421 30.34 11.59 12.74
CA PRO A 421 29.73 10.59 13.62
C PRO A 421 28.27 10.93 13.98
N LEU A 422 27.49 9.91 14.34
CA LEU A 422 26.17 10.11 14.92
C LEU A 422 26.28 10.91 16.22
N GLY A 423 25.39 11.89 16.41
CA GLY A 423 25.41 12.82 17.54
C GLY A 423 26.20 14.11 17.26
N GLU A 424 26.93 14.21 16.13
CA GLU A 424 27.73 15.38 15.74
C GLU A 424 27.28 16.00 14.39
N ARG A 425 26.18 15.53 13.82
CA ARG A 425 25.72 15.96 12.48
C ARG A 425 24.85 17.20 12.50
N ILE A 426 24.14 17.47 13.59
CA ILE A 426 23.35 18.68 13.74
C ILE A 426 24.27 19.83 14.15
N ASP A 427 24.53 20.71 13.19
CA ASP A 427 25.41 21.87 13.38
C ASP A 427 24.66 23.06 14.02
N PHE A 428 23.44 23.32 13.55
CA PHE A 428 22.63 24.47 13.98
C PHE A 428 21.17 24.08 14.16
N VAL A 429 20.56 24.60 15.22
CA VAL A 429 19.10 24.62 15.42
C VAL A 429 18.66 25.97 15.93
N GLY A 430 17.70 26.60 15.23
CA GLY A 430 17.03 27.81 15.67
C GLY A 430 15.53 27.56 15.90
N ILE A 431 14.99 28.04 17.00
CA ILE A 431 13.56 27.90 17.38
C ILE A 431 13.04 29.27 17.75
N ASN A 432 11.99 29.74 17.04
CA ASN A 432 11.32 31.03 17.31
C ASN A 432 12.29 32.24 17.45
N GLY A 433 13.38 32.23 16.67
CA GLY A 433 14.41 33.31 16.70
C GLY A 433 15.52 33.12 17.73
N GLU A 434 15.44 32.13 18.61
CA GLU A 434 16.47 31.74 19.58
C GLU A 434 17.34 30.61 19.04
N ILE A 435 18.63 30.64 19.33
CA ILE A 435 19.55 29.57 18.91
C ILE A 435 19.59 28.50 20.00
N LEU A 436 19.13 27.28 19.67
CA LEU A 436 19.21 26.14 20.55
C LEU A 436 20.54 25.37 20.39
N VAL A 437 20.99 25.16 19.13
CA VAL A 437 22.27 24.49 18.83
C VAL A 437 23.13 25.39 17.98
N LYS A 438 24.39 25.50 18.34
CA LYS A 438 25.42 26.23 17.60
C LYS A 438 26.71 25.41 17.55
N GLU A 439 27.26 25.19 16.35
CA GLU A 439 28.48 24.40 16.13
C GLU A 439 28.39 23.01 16.84
N GLY A 440 27.22 22.37 16.75
CA GLY A 440 26.96 21.08 17.36
C GLY A 440 26.68 21.08 18.86
N LYS A 441 26.83 22.21 19.57
CA LYS A 441 26.60 22.33 21.02
C LYS A 441 25.21 22.82 21.34
N VAL A 442 24.51 22.14 22.26
CA VAL A 442 23.21 22.57 22.78
C VAL A 442 23.45 23.67 23.81
N LEU A 443 22.83 24.85 23.57
CA LEU A 443 23.01 26.04 24.41
C LEU A 443 22.01 26.03 25.61
N HIS A 444 20.83 25.41 25.41
CA HIS A 444 19.77 25.36 26.41
C HIS A 444 19.26 23.90 26.59
N PRO A 445 20.07 22.99 27.18
CA PRO A 445 19.82 21.55 27.20
C PRO A 445 18.51 21.17 27.90
N ASP A 446 18.16 21.84 29.00
CA ASP A 446 17.02 21.52 29.83
C ASP A 446 15.78 22.40 29.56
N LYS A 447 15.89 23.38 28.63
CA LYS A 447 14.74 24.19 28.23
C LYS A 447 13.71 23.31 27.55
N VAL A 448 12.47 23.38 28.04
CA VAL A 448 11.34 22.58 27.54
C VAL A 448 10.56 23.36 26.49
N TYR A 449 10.22 22.70 25.40
CA TYR A 449 9.42 23.21 24.33
C TYR A 449 8.19 22.34 24.13
N THR A 450 7.06 22.96 23.78
CA THR A 450 5.87 22.22 23.36
C THR A 450 5.98 21.82 21.89
N ALA A 451 5.72 20.58 21.60
CA ALA A 451 5.76 20.01 20.25
C ALA A 451 4.43 19.36 19.88
N VAL A 452 4.14 19.30 18.58
CA VAL A 452 3.00 18.57 18.02
C VAL A 452 3.46 17.65 16.91
N SER A 453 2.89 16.47 16.87
CA SER A 453 3.02 15.53 15.76
C SER A 453 1.74 14.71 15.61
N ASN A 454 1.78 13.69 14.75
CA ASN A 454 0.69 12.73 14.63
C ASN A 454 0.87 11.56 15.60
N ASN A 455 -0.24 10.88 15.94
CA ASN A 455 -0.23 9.75 16.86
C ASN A 455 0.60 8.55 16.35
N TYR A 456 0.63 8.32 15.03
CA TYR A 456 1.47 7.28 14.44
C TYR A 456 2.96 7.55 14.73
N LEU A 457 3.42 8.77 14.45
CA LEU A 457 4.82 9.16 14.65
C LEU A 457 5.22 9.09 16.13
N VAL A 458 4.34 9.56 17.03
CA VAL A 458 4.58 9.50 18.49
C VAL A 458 4.56 8.06 18.99
N GLY A 459 3.65 7.22 18.50
CA GLY A 459 3.59 5.78 18.82
C GLY A 459 4.83 5.00 18.39
N GLN A 460 5.49 5.43 17.31
CA GLN A 460 6.72 4.85 16.76
C GLN A 460 7.99 5.66 17.11
N ALA A 461 7.89 6.59 18.06
CA ALA A 461 8.96 7.55 18.35
C ALA A 461 10.30 6.88 18.67
N LYS A 462 10.29 5.88 19.56
CA LYS A 462 11.49 5.19 20.01
C LYS A 462 12.16 4.40 18.90
N ASP A 463 11.39 3.60 18.19
CA ASP A 463 11.91 2.56 17.31
C ASP A 463 12.16 3.08 15.90
N LYS A 464 11.43 4.13 15.47
CA LYS A 464 11.46 4.59 14.08
C LYS A 464 11.83 6.08 13.92
N TYR A 465 11.33 6.99 14.77
CA TYR A 465 11.38 8.42 14.46
C TYR A 465 12.29 9.27 15.33
N PHE A 466 12.29 9.09 16.67
CA PHE A 466 12.99 10.00 17.58
C PHE A 466 14.23 9.37 18.24
N GLY A 467 14.34 8.02 18.26
CA GLY A 467 15.38 7.30 19.00
C GLY A 467 15.09 7.15 20.49
N PHE A 468 14.02 7.77 20.99
CA PHE A 468 13.56 7.65 22.38
C PHE A 468 12.03 7.69 22.46
N ALA A 469 11.48 7.16 23.56
CA ALA A 469 10.04 7.17 23.82
C ALA A 469 9.58 8.55 24.32
N VAL A 470 8.41 9.00 23.84
CA VAL A 470 7.72 10.19 24.38
C VAL A 470 6.95 9.77 25.63
N THR A 471 7.27 10.37 26.77
CA THR A 471 6.69 9.99 28.08
C THR A 471 5.53 10.90 28.52
N GLU A 472 5.53 12.15 28.12
CA GLU A 472 4.47 13.12 28.43
C GLU A 472 3.80 13.58 27.14
N SER A 473 2.66 13.01 26.79
CA SER A 473 1.91 13.35 25.58
C SER A 473 0.41 13.34 25.83
N GLU A 474 -0.29 14.19 25.08
CA GLU A 474 -1.75 14.29 25.06
C GLU A 474 -2.25 14.10 23.63
N ASN A 475 -3.02 13.06 23.38
CA ASN A 475 -3.71 12.89 22.11
C ASN A 475 -4.99 13.74 22.14
N THR A 476 -5.04 14.72 21.24
CA THR A 476 -6.18 15.67 21.16
C THR A 476 -7.44 15.04 20.54
N SER A 477 -7.34 13.85 19.93
CA SER A 477 -8.38 13.21 19.13
C SER A 477 -8.82 14.02 17.88
N VAL A 478 -8.11 15.10 17.56
CA VAL A 478 -8.40 15.93 16.38
C VAL A 478 -7.67 15.36 15.18
N LEU A 479 -8.40 14.99 14.12
CA LEU A 479 -7.85 14.42 12.91
C LEU A 479 -7.06 15.48 12.10
N ILE A 480 -5.89 15.12 11.60
CA ILE A 480 -5.03 16.03 10.81
C ILE A 480 -5.75 16.53 9.55
N ASN A 481 -6.43 15.68 8.81
CA ASN A 481 -7.16 16.10 7.60
C ASN A 481 -8.25 17.15 7.92
N LYS A 482 -8.93 17.05 9.06
CA LYS A 482 -9.87 18.09 9.51
C LYS A 482 -9.17 19.41 9.81
N VAL A 483 -7.97 19.38 10.39
CA VAL A 483 -7.15 20.58 10.64
C VAL A 483 -6.73 21.22 9.32
N LEU A 484 -6.29 20.45 8.33
CA LEU A 484 -5.89 20.95 7.02
C LEU A 484 -7.08 21.58 6.28
N ILE A 485 -8.26 20.96 6.35
CA ILE A 485 -9.51 21.51 5.80
C ILE A 485 -9.85 22.84 6.49
N ALA A 486 -9.87 22.87 7.82
CA ALA A 486 -10.19 24.10 8.59
C ALA A 486 -9.18 25.22 8.32
N TRP A 487 -7.90 24.88 8.19
CA TRP A 487 -6.86 25.83 7.84
C TRP A 487 -7.12 26.47 6.45
N LEU A 488 -7.42 25.63 5.43
CA LEU A 488 -7.75 26.12 4.08
C LEU A 488 -9.06 26.89 4.03
N GLU A 489 -10.09 26.46 4.73
CA GLU A 489 -11.35 27.20 4.84
C GLU A 489 -11.16 28.60 5.45
N LYS A 490 -10.18 28.76 6.34
CA LYS A 490 -9.83 30.05 6.96
C LYS A 490 -8.94 30.90 6.06
N HIS A 491 -7.84 30.34 5.55
CA HIS A 491 -6.80 31.12 4.86
C HIS A 491 -7.05 31.25 3.36
N LYS A 492 -7.83 30.36 2.76
CA LYS A 492 -8.27 30.34 1.35
C LYS A 492 -7.18 30.13 0.30
N LEU A 493 -5.93 30.43 0.61
CA LEU A 493 -4.81 30.35 -0.33
C LEU A 493 -3.68 29.46 0.24
N LEU A 494 -3.29 28.47 -0.54
CA LEU A 494 -2.09 27.65 -0.32
C LEU A 494 -0.97 28.19 -1.23
N ASP A 495 0.07 28.77 -0.64
CA ASP A 495 1.23 29.31 -1.36
C ASP A 495 2.53 29.03 -0.60
N TYR A 496 2.81 27.76 -0.38
CA TYR A 496 4.02 27.29 0.28
C TYR A 496 5.13 26.97 -0.72
N LYS A 497 6.35 27.04 -0.26
CA LYS A 497 7.57 26.68 -0.99
C LYS A 497 8.63 26.17 -0.02
N VAL A 498 9.74 25.71 -0.51
CA VAL A 498 10.93 25.40 0.29
C VAL A 498 11.45 26.70 0.89
N GLU A 499 11.61 26.75 2.21
CA GLU A 499 11.94 27.94 3.00
C GLU A 499 13.31 27.87 3.68
N GLY A 500 14.03 26.73 3.51
CA GLY A 500 15.31 26.49 4.17
C GLY A 500 15.13 26.13 5.64
N ARG A 501 14.04 25.45 5.99
CA ARG A 501 13.86 24.89 7.34
C ARG A 501 14.81 23.74 7.61
N ILE A 502 15.14 22.99 6.57
CA ILE A 502 16.06 21.84 6.60
C ILE A 502 17.18 22.11 5.59
N VAL A 503 18.39 22.35 6.06
CA VAL A 503 19.51 22.69 5.21
C VAL A 503 20.63 21.66 5.38
N LYS A 504 20.95 20.96 4.30
CA LYS A 504 22.12 20.09 4.23
C LYS A 504 23.36 20.97 4.03
N ILE A 505 24.38 20.76 4.85
CA ILE A 505 25.68 21.41 4.70
C ILE A 505 26.42 20.63 3.60
N GLU A 506 26.85 21.32 2.55
CA GLU A 506 27.74 20.75 1.54
C GLU A 506 29.19 20.84 2.07
N ASP A 507 29.96 19.79 1.81
CA ASP A 507 31.38 19.72 2.22
C ASP A 507 32.25 20.74 1.46
#